data_e264b8e89d9075ea13c66cd3d05d2e11
#
_entry.id   e264b8e89d9075ea13c66cd3d05d2e11
#
_cell.length_a   1.000
_cell.length_b   1.000
_cell.length_c   1.000
_cell.angle_alpha   90.00
_cell.angle_beta   90.00
_cell.angle_gamma   90.00
#
_symmetry.space_group_name_H-M   'P 1'
#
loop_
_entity.id
_entity.type
_entity.pdbx_description
1 polymer ?
#
loop_
_entity_poly.entity_id
_entity_poly.type
_entity_poly.pdbx_seq_one_letter_code
_entity_poly.pdbx_strand_id
1 'polypeptide(L)'
;MSATTTTENAKTSHITLPVPAAKHALKLDGSDPSYGDWRDDLVRDGYAIIKGAVPRERADSYADAMYSWLEGFRKASAKTRTDKDKLPWIDQKGMCLQYAVTHEDFAWAIRSEPGVVEAFEKVYDDKDLIVSFDAINFGFPNRKDLPENKPWPHQDQDPLKPGFRCLQGLVNMLPNGPDDGGLIVCRGGHMLSEEFHREFINEERIPAWTPEWFGFTDAGMKWLEEKGCQWEKVCAEPGDLLVWDSRTPHYNLSSKTQQPRFCVYTCFMPVADASQDDLVRKRDAFERWVGTTHWPNARHTGSNVGKRDGEDDPHNRFEPVNKPSLDERAFKLTGIPYIKA
;
A
#
# COMPACT_ATOMS: atom_id res chain seq x y z
N MET A 1 -37.66 27.66 1.27
CA MET A 1 -36.40 27.94 2.00
C MET A 1 -35.51 26.74 1.74
N SER A 2 -34.56 26.91 0.83
CA SER A 2 -33.61 25.85 0.43
C SER A 2 -32.43 25.90 1.40
N ALA A 3 -32.23 24.85 2.17
CA ALA A 3 -31.05 24.70 3.01
C ALA A 3 -29.86 24.33 2.12
N THR A 4 -29.01 25.29 1.90
CA THR A 4 -27.70 25.09 1.27
C THR A 4 -26.81 24.39 2.30
N THR A 5 -26.65 23.08 2.17
CA THR A 5 -25.63 22.34 2.93
C THR A 5 -24.27 22.71 2.35
N THR A 6 -23.59 23.61 2.98
CA THR A 6 -22.17 23.87 2.74
C THR A 6 -21.39 22.63 3.22
N THR A 7 -20.91 21.83 2.29
CA THR A 7 -19.85 20.85 2.55
C THR A 7 -18.61 21.62 2.95
N GLU A 8 -18.38 21.79 4.27
CA GLU A 8 -17.10 22.26 4.77
C GLU A 8 -16.00 21.30 4.30
N ASN A 9 -15.05 21.84 3.58
CA ASN A 9 -13.88 21.12 3.11
C ASN A 9 -13.14 20.54 4.32
N ALA A 10 -12.93 19.22 4.34
CA ALA A 10 -12.11 18.51 5.33
C ALA A 10 -10.68 19.07 5.49
N LYS A 11 -10.30 20.02 4.65
CA LYS A 11 -8.99 20.71 4.63
C LYS A 11 -8.82 21.84 5.66
N THR A 12 -9.85 22.21 6.42
CA THR A 12 -9.82 23.38 7.31
C THR A 12 -10.03 23.04 8.78
N SER A 13 -9.37 22.00 9.31
CA SER A 13 -9.30 21.89 10.77
C SER A 13 -8.20 22.81 11.30
N HIS A 14 -8.59 23.80 12.10
CA HIS A 14 -7.67 24.71 12.80
C HIS A 14 -7.12 24.11 14.11
N ILE A 15 -7.43 22.83 14.39
CA ILE A 15 -6.96 22.17 15.61
C ILE A 15 -5.57 21.61 15.33
N THR A 16 -4.57 22.13 16.04
CA THR A 16 -3.21 21.58 16.05
C THR A 16 -3.09 20.59 17.21
N LEU A 17 -2.75 19.36 16.92
CA LEU A 17 -2.49 18.32 17.90
C LEU A 17 -0.98 18.31 18.25
N PRO A 18 -0.62 18.04 19.52
CA PRO A 18 0.77 17.81 19.87
C PRO A 18 1.27 16.53 19.20
N VAL A 19 2.50 16.58 18.66
CA VAL A 19 3.17 15.36 18.20
C VAL A 19 3.62 14.59 19.44
N PRO A 20 3.21 13.32 19.62
CA PRO A 20 3.64 12.50 20.75
C PRO A 20 5.16 12.31 20.77
N ALA A 21 5.72 11.97 21.93
CA ALA A 21 7.10 11.55 22.01
C ALA A 21 7.29 10.21 21.26
N ALA A 22 8.41 10.09 20.51
CA ALA A 22 8.74 8.86 19.81
C ALA A 22 8.81 7.69 20.81
N LYS A 23 8.10 6.61 20.50
CA LYS A 23 8.21 5.33 21.20
C LYS A 23 9.23 4.46 20.47
N HIS A 24 9.83 3.52 21.19
CA HIS A 24 10.66 2.51 20.55
C HIS A 24 9.80 1.67 19.59
N ALA A 25 10.29 1.44 18.38
CA ALA A 25 9.65 0.55 17.44
C ALA A 25 9.42 -0.83 18.06
N LEU A 26 8.31 -1.47 17.70
CA LEU A 26 8.03 -2.85 18.10
C LEU A 26 9.18 -3.73 17.61
N LYS A 27 9.70 -4.58 18.51
CA LYS A 27 10.69 -5.58 18.13
C LYS A 27 9.98 -6.80 17.55
N LEU A 28 10.08 -6.97 16.26
CA LEU A 28 9.59 -8.17 15.55
C LEU A 28 10.76 -9.16 15.31
N ASP A 29 11.60 -9.38 16.31
CA ASP A 29 12.77 -10.24 16.23
C ASP A 29 12.56 -11.62 16.89
N GLY A 30 11.33 -11.90 17.34
CA GLY A 30 10.99 -13.16 18.01
C GLY A 30 11.49 -13.26 19.45
N SER A 31 12.04 -12.17 20.01
CA SER A 31 12.49 -12.13 21.41
C SER A 31 11.35 -11.84 22.41
N ASP A 32 10.23 -11.35 21.92
CA ASP A 32 9.04 -11.05 22.71
C ASP A 32 8.20 -12.30 22.99
N PRO A 33 7.48 -12.33 24.11
CA PRO A 33 6.54 -13.40 24.38
C PRO A 33 5.44 -13.46 23.33
N SER A 34 4.79 -14.63 23.18
CA SER A 34 3.65 -14.81 22.27
C SER A 34 2.57 -13.78 22.52
N TYR A 35 2.05 -13.19 21.45
CA TYR A 35 0.93 -12.24 21.46
C TYR A 35 -0.43 -12.95 21.55
N GLY A 36 -0.49 -14.23 21.15
CA GLY A 36 -1.74 -15.01 21.09
C GLY A 36 -2.68 -14.60 19.96
N ASP A 37 -2.19 -13.91 18.95
CA ASP A 37 -2.94 -13.51 17.75
C ASP A 37 -2.02 -13.55 16.50
N TRP A 38 -2.51 -13.02 15.38
CA TRP A 38 -1.80 -12.97 14.09
C TRP A 38 -0.39 -12.33 14.15
N ARG A 39 -0.04 -11.60 15.20
CA ARG A 39 1.31 -11.04 15.39
C ARG A 39 2.35 -12.14 15.61
N ASP A 40 1.94 -13.29 16.16
CA ASP A 40 2.83 -14.45 16.29
C ASP A 40 3.22 -15.00 14.89
N ASP A 41 2.30 -14.99 13.93
CA ASP A 41 2.60 -15.36 12.54
C ASP A 41 3.52 -14.32 11.89
N LEU A 42 3.28 -13.03 12.13
CA LEU A 42 4.12 -11.95 11.60
C LEU A 42 5.57 -12.05 12.10
N VAL A 43 5.76 -12.34 13.39
CA VAL A 43 7.11 -12.55 13.98
C VAL A 43 7.78 -13.79 13.41
N ARG A 44 7.07 -14.90 13.30
CA ARG A 44 7.62 -16.18 12.83
C ARG A 44 7.90 -16.19 11.34
N ASP A 45 6.95 -15.72 10.54
CA ASP A 45 6.92 -15.91 9.09
C ASP A 45 7.29 -14.64 8.31
N GLY A 46 7.25 -13.46 8.93
CA GLY A 46 7.49 -12.15 8.31
C GLY A 46 6.26 -11.56 7.66
N TYR A 47 5.12 -12.27 7.70
CA TYR A 47 3.83 -11.79 7.21
C TYR A 47 2.68 -12.40 8.02
N ALA A 48 1.52 -11.79 7.92
CA ALA A 48 0.30 -12.32 8.52
C ALA A 48 -0.93 -11.92 7.72
N ILE A 49 -2.03 -12.63 7.95
CA ILE A 49 -3.35 -12.35 7.37
C ILE A 49 -4.33 -12.06 8.51
N ILE A 50 -4.83 -10.84 8.56
CA ILE A 50 -5.89 -10.45 9.51
C ILE A 50 -7.23 -10.66 8.80
N LYS A 51 -7.89 -11.76 9.14
CA LYS A 51 -9.15 -12.17 8.53
C LYS A 51 -10.27 -11.19 8.87
N GLY A 52 -10.99 -10.74 7.84
CA GLY A 52 -12.18 -9.90 8.01
C GLY A 52 -11.89 -8.55 8.69
N ALA A 53 -10.69 -7.97 8.52
CA ALA A 53 -10.36 -6.63 9.00
C ALA A 53 -11.36 -5.58 8.48
N VAL A 54 -11.88 -5.80 7.28
CA VAL A 54 -13.06 -5.13 6.73
C VAL A 54 -14.19 -6.15 6.66
N PRO A 55 -15.37 -5.90 7.24
CA PRO A 55 -16.53 -6.78 7.10
C PRO A 55 -16.88 -7.04 5.63
N ARG A 56 -17.22 -8.28 5.31
CA ARG A 56 -17.45 -8.74 3.95
C ARG A 56 -18.41 -7.86 3.16
N GLU A 57 -19.52 -7.48 3.76
CA GLU A 57 -20.53 -6.62 3.11
C GLU A 57 -19.96 -5.26 2.69
N ARG A 58 -19.10 -4.65 3.53
CA ARG A 58 -18.42 -3.41 3.17
C ARG A 58 -17.36 -3.62 2.13
N ALA A 59 -16.58 -4.71 2.22
CA ALA A 59 -15.58 -5.05 1.21
C ALA A 59 -16.20 -5.22 -0.18
N ASP A 60 -17.35 -5.90 -0.28
CA ASP A 60 -18.10 -6.05 -1.53
C ASP A 60 -18.58 -4.67 -2.05
N SER A 61 -19.07 -3.78 -1.18
CA SER A 61 -19.46 -2.42 -1.55
C SER A 61 -18.29 -1.57 -2.05
N TYR A 62 -17.12 -1.71 -1.43
CA TYR A 62 -15.91 -1.02 -1.89
C TYR A 62 -15.41 -1.57 -3.23
N ALA A 63 -15.49 -2.88 -3.45
CA ALA A 63 -15.18 -3.46 -4.75
C ALA A 63 -16.09 -2.91 -5.84
N ASP A 64 -17.41 -2.77 -5.58
CA ASP A 64 -18.37 -2.16 -6.50
C ASP A 64 -18.02 -0.69 -6.80
N ALA A 65 -17.59 0.07 -5.79
CA ALA A 65 -17.13 1.44 -5.99
C ALA A 65 -15.86 1.51 -6.87
N MET A 66 -14.92 0.58 -6.69
CA MET A 66 -13.73 0.45 -7.53
C MET A 66 -14.08 0.11 -8.98
N TYR A 67 -15.01 -0.81 -9.21
CA TYR A 67 -15.53 -1.10 -10.55
C TYR A 67 -16.23 0.12 -11.17
N SER A 68 -17.04 0.83 -10.41
CA SER A 68 -17.74 2.04 -10.87
C SER A 68 -16.76 3.14 -11.29
N TRP A 69 -15.66 3.30 -10.53
CA TRP A 69 -14.59 4.24 -10.88
C TRP A 69 -13.93 3.89 -12.22
N LEU A 70 -13.63 2.60 -12.45
CA LEU A 70 -13.07 2.10 -13.70
C LEU A 70 -14.04 2.27 -14.89
N GLU A 71 -15.34 2.04 -14.68
CA GLU A 71 -16.37 2.25 -15.71
C GLU A 71 -16.42 3.71 -16.20
N GLY A 72 -16.05 4.68 -15.37
CA GLY A 72 -15.92 6.07 -15.76
C GLY A 72 -14.92 6.30 -16.90
N PHE A 73 -13.86 5.49 -17.00
CA PHE A 73 -12.92 5.52 -18.12
C PHE A 73 -13.52 4.89 -19.40
N ARG A 74 -14.28 3.82 -19.28
CA ARG A 74 -14.98 3.19 -20.43
C ARG A 74 -16.00 4.11 -21.06
N LYS A 75 -16.78 4.84 -20.26
CA LYS A 75 -17.84 5.75 -20.76
C LYS A 75 -17.27 6.98 -21.45
N ALA A 76 -16.17 7.53 -20.96
CA ALA A 76 -15.57 8.75 -21.50
C ALA A 76 -15.03 8.61 -22.93
N SER A 77 -14.64 7.39 -23.35
CA SER A 77 -14.05 7.15 -24.67
C SER A 77 -14.85 6.21 -25.59
N ALA A 78 -16.16 6.14 -25.46
CA ALA A 78 -17.03 5.19 -26.19
C ALA A 78 -17.00 5.31 -27.73
N LYS A 79 -16.33 6.30 -28.29
CA LYS A 79 -16.40 6.56 -29.74
C LYS A 79 -15.23 6.07 -30.60
N THR A 80 -14.04 5.73 -30.03
CA THR A 80 -12.82 5.47 -30.84
C THR A 80 -11.81 4.49 -30.21
N ARG A 81 -12.19 3.55 -29.35
CA ARG A 81 -11.29 2.87 -28.43
C ARG A 81 -10.69 1.55 -28.89
N THR A 82 -9.38 1.45 -28.70
CA THR A 82 -8.68 0.18 -28.46
C THR A 82 -8.92 -0.27 -27.00
N ASP A 83 -8.77 -1.57 -26.71
CA ASP A 83 -9.03 -2.08 -25.34
C ASP A 83 -8.13 -1.43 -24.27
N LYS A 84 -6.91 -0.99 -24.64
CA LYS A 84 -6.01 -0.27 -23.74
C LYS A 84 -6.54 1.10 -23.27
N ASP A 85 -7.43 1.71 -24.06
CA ASP A 85 -7.98 3.03 -23.74
C ASP A 85 -9.24 2.97 -22.84
N LYS A 86 -9.73 1.77 -22.54
CA LYS A 86 -10.90 1.55 -21.68
C LYS A 86 -10.56 1.52 -20.20
N LEU A 87 -9.30 1.55 -19.85
CA LEU A 87 -8.79 1.54 -18.49
C LEU A 87 -7.88 2.75 -18.25
N PRO A 88 -7.71 3.22 -17.02
CA PRO A 88 -6.62 4.13 -16.69
C PRO A 88 -5.29 3.46 -17.02
N TRP A 89 -4.20 4.22 -17.02
CA TRP A 89 -2.89 3.63 -17.10
C TRP A 89 -2.64 2.82 -15.82
N ILE A 90 -2.46 1.52 -15.99
CA ILE A 90 -2.18 0.55 -14.91
C ILE A 90 -0.97 -0.23 -15.40
N ASP A 91 0.09 -0.27 -14.60
CA ASP A 91 1.31 -0.98 -14.98
C ASP A 91 1.12 -2.52 -15.02
N GLN A 92 2.14 -3.23 -15.44
CA GLN A 92 2.13 -4.70 -15.52
C GLN A 92 1.95 -5.40 -14.17
N LYS A 93 2.22 -4.69 -13.06
CA LYS A 93 2.04 -5.19 -11.69
C LYS A 93 0.63 -4.91 -11.15
N GLY A 94 -0.21 -4.26 -11.94
CA GLY A 94 -1.56 -3.87 -11.59
C GLY A 94 -1.66 -2.57 -10.79
N MET A 95 -0.57 -1.82 -10.64
CA MET A 95 -0.54 -0.63 -9.79
C MET A 95 -1.05 0.61 -10.52
N CYS A 96 -1.89 1.38 -9.83
CA CYS A 96 -2.41 2.66 -10.26
C CYS A 96 -2.19 3.69 -9.14
N LEU A 97 -1.40 4.73 -9.43
CA LEU A 97 -1.08 5.84 -8.49
C LEU A 97 -1.62 7.17 -8.97
N GLN A 98 -1.94 7.27 -10.26
CA GLN A 98 -2.35 8.49 -10.93
C GLN A 98 -3.87 8.68 -10.88
N TYR A 99 -4.37 9.72 -11.55
CA TYR A 99 -5.79 10.05 -11.68
C TYR A 99 -6.48 10.37 -10.35
N ALA A 100 -5.72 10.79 -9.35
CA ALA A 100 -6.18 11.03 -7.98
C ALA A 100 -6.86 9.81 -7.30
N VAL A 101 -6.67 8.59 -7.84
CA VAL A 101 -7.33 7.37 -7.35
C VAL A 101 -7.00 7.05 -5.89
N THR A 102 -5.79 7.41 -5.45
CA THR A 102 -5.35 7.18 -4.07
C THR A 102 -6.11 8.02 -3.05
N HIS A 103 -6.87 9.01 -3.52
CA HIS A 103 -7.71 9.89 -2.70
C HIS A 103 -9.20 9.78 -3.01
N GLU A 104 -9.63 8.79 -3.79
CA GLU A 104 -11.06 8.49 -3.93
C GLU A 104 -11.69 8.12 -2.59
N ASP A 105 -12.98 8.37 -2.44
CA ASP A 105 -13.72 8.07 -1.22
C ASP A 105 -13.56 6.61 -0.77
N PHE A 106 -13.67 5.66 -1.68
CA PHE A 106 -13.45 4.25 -1.37
C PHE A 106 -12.05 3.96 -0.81
N ALA A 107 -11.02 4.63 -1.32
CA ALA A 107 -9.65 4.42 -0.87
C ALA A 107 -9.45 4.89 0.58
N TRP A 108 -10.03 6.03 0.91
CA TRP A 108 -10.02 6.56 2.28
C TRP A 108 -10.91 5.74 3.21
N ALA A 109 -12.10 5.33 2.77
CA ALA A 109 -13.01 4.49 3.55
C ALA A 109 -12.31 3.18 3.95
N ILE A 110 -11.66 2.49 2.99
CA ILE A 110 -10.92 1.24 3.25
C ILE A 110 -9.77 1.47 4.24
N ARG A 111 -8.95 2.52 4.06
CA ARG A 111 -7.83 2.83 4.96
C ARG A 111 -8.28 3.20 6.37
N SER A 112 -9.48 3.76 6.50
CA SER A 112 -10.05 4.21 7.78
C SER A 112 -10.89 3.15 8.48
N GLU A 113 -11.03 1.96 7.90
CA GLU A 113 -11.77 0.86 8.54
C GLU A 113 -11.17 0.54 9.90
N PRO A 114 -12.00 0.43 10.95
CA PRO A 114 -11.52 0.19 12.30
C PRO A 114 -10.58 -1.01 12.41
N GLY A 115 -10.94 -2.15 11.82
CA GLY A 115 -10.10 -3.35 11.89
C GLY A 115 -8.78 -3.20 11.13
N VAL A 116 -8.71 -2.32 10.12
CA VAL A 116 -7.45 -1.99 9.44
C VAL A 116 -6.57 -1.11 10.33
N VAL A 117 -7.10 0.00 10.85
CA VAL A 117 -6.34 0.92 11.70
C VAL A 117 -5.86 0.24 12.98
N GLU A 118 -6.73 -0.51 13.64
CA GLU A 118 -6.43 -1.23 14.89
C GLU A 118 -5.32 -2.29 14.73
N ALA A 119 -5.20 -2.90 13.55
CA ALA A 119 -4.10 -3.82 13.29
C ALA A 119 -2.74 -3.13 13.39
N PHE A 120 -2.61 -1.93 12.81
CA PHE A 120 -1.37 -1.16 12.89
C PHE A 120 -1.17 -0.54 14.29
N GLU A 121 -2.25 -0.06 14.94
CA GLU A 121 -2.18 0.41 16.33
C GLU A 121 -1.62 -0.68 17.26
N LYS A 122 -2.02 -1.95 17.07
CA LYS A 122 -1.49 -3.09 17.86
C LYS A 122 -0.01 -3.34 17.62
N VAL A 123 0.50 -3.18 16.40
CA VAL A 123 1.91 -3.41 16.07
C VAL A 123 2.79 -2.30 16.61
N TYR A 124 2.35 -1.06 16.51
CA TYR A 124 3.12 0.10 16.97
C TYR A 124 2.85 0.48 18.43
N ASP A 125 1.87 -0.15 19.09
CA ASP A 125 1.38 0.25 20.42
C ASP A 125 1.15 1.77 20.50
N ASP A 126 0.59 2.32 19.42
CA ASP A 126 0.35 3.75 19.28
C ASP A 126 -0.97 3.99 18.53
N LYS A 127 -1.70 5.04 18.92
CA LYS A 127 -2.95 5.48 18.27
C LYS A 127 -2.78 6.73 17.42
N ASP A 128 -1.64 7.41 17.56
CA ASP A 128 -1.32 8.59 16.78
C ASP A 128 -0.51 8.18 15.54
N LEU A 129 -1.24 7.59 14.58
CA LEU A 129 -0.69 7.08 13.34
C LEU A 129 -0.98 8.03 12.17
N ILE A 130 -0.13 7.98 11.16
CA ILE A 130 -0.35 8.56 9.83
C ILE A 130 -0.35 7.45 8.79
N VAL A 131 -1.16 7.60 7.72
CA VAL A 131 -1.33 6.59 6.68
C VAL A 131 -0.68 7.00 5.37
N SER A 132 -0.15 6.04 4.61
CA SER A 132 0.33 6.26 3.24
C SER A 132 -0.85 6.55 2.28
N PHE A 133 -0.59 7.36 1.24
CA PHE A 133 -1.52 7.54 0.11
C PHE A 133 -1.06 6.67 -1.06
N ASP A 134 -0.82 5.39 -0.76
CA ASP A 134 -0.19 4.45 -1.67
C ASP A 134 -1.15 3.96 -2.76
N ALA A 135 -0.62 3.20 -3.71
CA ALA A 135 -1.30 2.73 -4.90
C ALA A 135 -2.58 1.94 -4.61
N ILE A 136 -3.45 1.95 -5.60
CA ILE A 136 -4.55 0.99 -5.73
C ILE A 136 -4.12 -0.06 -6.76
N ASN A 137 -4.38 -1.33 -6.49
CA ASN A 137 -4.11 -2.39 -7.45
C ASN A 137 -5.39 -2.78 -8.19
N PHE A 138 -5.31 -2.73 -9.51
CA PHE A 138 -6.30 -3.23 -10.45
C PHE A 138 -5.63 -4.25 -11.36
N GLY A 139 -5.32 -5.42 -10.81
CA GLY A 139 -4.70 -6.51 -11.55
C GLY A 139 -5.72 -7.25 -12.41
N PHE A 140 -5.74 -6.94 -13.71
CA PHE A 140 -6.57 -7.68 -14.67
C PHE A 140 -5.79 -8.84 -15.28
N PRO A 141 -6.40 -10.02 -15.41
CA PRO A 141 -5.79 -11.14 -16.11
C PRO A 141 -5.70 -10.87 -17.62
N ASN A 142 -4.81 -11.61 -18.27
CA ASN A 142 -4.72 -11.67 -19.74
C ASN A 142 -4.49 -10.31 -20.45
N ARG A 143 -3.82 -9.37 -19.79
CA ARG A 143 -3.39 -8.11 -20.39
C ARG A 143 -2.36 -8.38 -21.50
N LYS A 144 -2.77 -8.17 -22.77
CA LYS A 144 -1.89 -8.33 -23.95
C LYS A 144 -1.18 -7.04 -24.35
N ASP A 145 -1.60 -5.94 -23.78
CA ASP A 145 -1.09 -4.58 -24.04
C ASP A 145 0.10 -4.22 -23.13
N LEU A 146 0.46 -5.08 -22.20
CA LEU A 146 1.57 -4.90 -21.26
C LEU A 146 2.55 -6.08 -21.35
N PRO A 147 3.84 -5.86 -21.00
CA PRO A 147 4.77 -6.95 -20.80
C PRO A 147 4.30 -7.92 -19.71
N GLU A 148 4.77 -9.17 -19.78
CA GLU A 148 4.55 -10.15 -18.72
C GLU A 148 5.12 -9.66 -17.40
N ASN A 149 4.34 -9.78 -16.32
CA ASN A 149 4.82 -9.53 -14.97
C ASN A 149 5.61 -10.75 -14.48
N LYS A 150 6.91 -10.73 -14.68
CA LYS A 150 7.83 -11.77 -14.20
C LYS A 150 8.12 -11.59 -12.71
N PRO A 151 8.57 -12.64 -11.99
CA PRO A 151 9.05 -12.51 -10.62
C PRO A 151 10.13 -11.40 -10.49
N TRP A 152 9.98 -10.56 -9.49
CA TRP A 152 10.87 -9.43 -9.20
C TRP A 152 11.05 -9.28 -7.68
N PRO A 153 11.60 -10.32 -7.03
CA PRO A 153 11.72 -10.37 -5.59
C PRO A 153 12.52 -9.18 -5.06
N HIS A 154 11.98 -8.53 -4.04
CA HIS A 154 12.58 -7.36 -3.42
C HIS A 154 12.18 -7.26 -1.96
N GLN A 155 12.90 -6.45 -1.21
CA GLN A 155 12.47 -5.88 0.06
C GLN A 155 12.33 -4.36 -0.09
N ASP A 156 11.46 -3.77 0.70
CA ASP A 156 11.19 -2.34 0.70
C ASP A 156 11.80 -1.64 1.93
N GLN A 157 13.05 -1.97 2.18
CA GLN A 157 13.86 -1.39 3.24
C GLN A 157 15.31 -1.25 2.81
N ASP A 158 15.93 -0.14 3.24
CA ASP A 158 17.35 0.10 3.04
C ASP A 158 18.19 -0.99 3.75
N PRO A 159 19.00 -1.77 3.02
CA PRO A 159 19.86 -2.81 3.59
C PRO A 159 20.80 -2.31 4.70
N LEU A 160 21.16 -1.03 4.68
CA LEU A 160 22.05 -0.41 5.67
C LEU A 160 21.32 0.01 6.96
N LYS A 161 20.00 -0.16 7.00
CA LYS A 161 19.17 0.19 8.16
C LYS A 161 18.54 -1.08 8.72
N PRO A 162 19.19 -1.74 9.68
CA PRO A 162 18.71 -3.01 10.22
C PRO A 162 17.46 -2.85 11.08
N GLY A 163 16.86 -3.98 11.44
CA GLY A 163 15.71 -4.07 12.31
C GLY A 163 14.38 -3.76 11.61
N PHE A 164 13.29 -3.92 12.34
CA PHE A 164 11.94 -3.59 11.87
C PHE A 164 11.77 -2.08 11.70
N ARG A 165 11.30 -1.65 10.54
CA ARG A 165 11.11 -0.23 10.25
C ARG A 165 9.74 0.13 9.72
N CYS A 166 9.09 -0.76 8.99
CA CYS A 166 7.77 -0.49 8.44
C CYS A 166 6.95 -1.78 8.37
N LEU A 167 5.72 -1.73 8.86
CA LEU A 167 4.71 -2.72 8.56
C LEU A 167 4.02 -2.30 7.26
N GLN A 168 4.24 -3.08 6.20
CA GLN A 168 3.52 -2.89 4.95
C GLN A 168 2.18 -3.63 5.01
N GLY A 169 1.21 -3.18 4.22
CA GLY A 169 -0.09 -3.82 4.18
C GLY A 169 -0.87 -3.58 2.90
N LEU A 170 -1.83 -4.44 2.67
CA LEU A 170 -2.87 -4.27 1.66
C LEU A 170 -4.19 -4.86 2.12
N VAL A 171 -5.28 -4.20 1.80
CA VAL A 171 -6.63 -4.73 2.03
C VAL A 171 -7.12 -5.35 0.72
N ASN A 172 -7.44 -6.64 0.77
CA ASN A 172 -7.88 -7.41 -0.39
C ASN A 172 -9.38 -7.23 -0.62
N MET A 173 -9.78 -6.96 -1.88
CA MET A 173 -11.17 -6.62 -2.22
C MET A 173 -11.91 -7.69 -3.02
N LEU A 174 -11.20 -8.64 -3.62
CA LEU A 174 -11.80 -9.72 -4.42
C LEU A 174 -11.27 -11.07 -3.96
N PRO A 175 -11.99 -12.19 -4.18
CA PRO A 175 -11.46 -13.52 -3.90
C PRO A 175 -10.08 -13.70 -4.55
N ASN A 176 -9.11 -14.24 -3.82
CA ASN A 176 -7.74 -14.38 -4.27
C ASN A 176 -7.18 -15.75 -3.82
N GLY A 177 -7.32 -16.74 -4.70
CA GLY A 177 -6.89 -18.12 -4.50
C GLY A 177 -5.46 -18.40 -4.95
N PRO A 178 -5.03 -19.69 -4.92
CA PRO A 178 -3.65 -20.08 -5.18
C PRO A 178 -3.17 -19.80 -6.61
N ASP A 179 -4.06 -19.87 -7.60
CA ASP A 179 -3.74 -19.63 -9.02
C ASP A 179 -4.09 -18.21 -9.49
N ASP A 180 -4.69 -17.42 -8.62
CA ASP A 180 -4.96 -16.02 -8.87
C ASP A 180 -3.69 -15.17 -8.66
N GLY A 181 -3.64 -14.02 -9.29
CA GLY A 181 -2.53 -13.07 -9.12
C GLY A 181 -2.42 -12.59 -7.68
N GLY A 182 -1.29 -12.03 -7.30
CA GLY A 182 -1.15 -11.40 -6.00
C GLY A 182 0.17 -11.60 -5.30
N LEU A 183 0.15 -11.38 -4.01
CA LEU A 183 1.33 -11.33 -3.15
C LEU A 183 1.99 -12.71 -3.00
N ILE A 184 3.30 -12.73 -3.22
CA ILE A 184 4.18 -13.85 -2.92
C ILE A 184 5.22 -13.37 -1.93
N VAL A 185 5.43 -14.10 -0.86
CA VAL A 185 6.37 -13.77 0.20
C VAL A 185 7.40 -14.88 0.40
N CYS A 186 8.60 -14.52 0.79
CA CYS A 186 9.61 -15.46 1.24
C CYS A 186 9.47 -15.63 2.76
N ARG A 187 8.74 -16.65 3.18
CA ARG A 187 8.47 -16.94 4.59
C ARG A 187 9.77 -17.14 5.37
N GLY A 188 9.93 -16.39 6.46
CA GLY A 188 11.13 -16.42 7.31
C GLY A 188 12.29 -15.55 6.80
N GLY A 189 12.22 -15.01 5.58
CA GLY A 189 13.31 -14.25 4.97
C GLY A 189 13.67 -12.96 5.73
N HIS A 190 12.71 -12.33 6.41
CA HIS A 190 12.92 -11.14 7.24
C HIS A 190 13.93 -11.37 8.38
N MET A 191 13.95 -12.57 8.97
CA MET A 191 14.87 -12.93 10.06
C MET A 191 16.31 -13.07 9.56
N LEU A 192 16.50 -13.36 8.27
CA LEU A 192 17.81 -13.52 7.65
C LEU A 192 18.33 -12.23 7.01
N SER A 193 17.56 -11.14 7.03
CA SER A 193 17.87 -9.90 6.29
C SER A 193 19.27 -9.38 6.62
N GLU A 194 19.67 -9.30 7.88
CA GLU A 194 21.00 -8.80 8.27
C GLU A 194 22.12 -9.76 7.89
N GLU A 195 21.92 -11.08 8.01
CA GLU A 195 22.87 -12.09 7.59
C GLU A 195 23.05 -12.05 6.06
N PHE A 196 21.94 -12.01 5.33
CA PHE A 196 21.92 -11.88 3.88
C PHE A 196 22.73 -10.67 3.40
N HIS A 197 22.42 -9.48 3.89
CA HIS A 197 23.08 -8.26 3.43
C HIS A 197 24.56 -8.17 3.80
N ARG A 198 24.99 -8.88 4.85
CA ARG A 198 26.40 -9.03 5.18
C ARG A 198 27.11 -9.99 4.22
N GLU A 199 26.47 -11.09 3.86
CA GLU A 199 26.98 -12.10 2.92
C GLU A 199 27.13 -11.51 1.51
N PHE A 200 26.09 -10.82 1.04
CA PHE A 200 25.96 -10.29 -0.32
C PHE A 200 26.41 -8.83 -0.47
N ILE A 201 27.19 -8.31 0.48
CA ILE A 201 27.60 -6.89 0.50
C ILE A 201 28.39 -6.46 -0.74
N ASN A 202 29.16 -7.37 -1.34
CA ASN A 202 30.03 -7.14 -2.49
C ASN A 202 29.44 -7.63 -3.82
N GLU A 203 28.21 -8.15 -3.83
CA GLU A 203 27.57 -8.57 -5.06
C GLU A 203 27.07 -7.38 -5.89
N GLU A 204 26.99 -7.59 -7.20
CA GLU A 204 26.36 -6.64 -8.11
C GLU A 204 24.88 -6.50 -7.76
N ARG A 205 24.48 -5.26 -7.46
CA ARG A 205 23.10 -4.97 -7.06
C ARG A 205 22.24 -4.71 -8.28
N ILE A 206 21.01 -5.21 -8.24
CA ILE A 206 19.96 -4.76 -9.14
C ILE A 206 19.78 -3.24 -8.92
N PRO A 207 19.80 -2.41 -9.99
CA PRO A 207 19.68 -0.96 -9.86
C PRO A 207 18.43 -0.59 -9.07
N ALA A 208 18.61 0.06 -7.93
CA ALA A 208 17.54 0.49 -7.07
C ALA A 208 17.04 1.88 -7.49
N TRP A 209 15.73 2.06 -7.56
CA TRP A 209 15.10 3.37 -7.81
C TRP A 209 15.09 4.25 -6.54
N THR A 210 15.33 3.68 -5.37
CA THR A 210 15.45 4.37 -4.08
C THR A 210 16.32 3.56 -3.12
N PRO A 211 16.99 4.19 -2.13
CA PRO A 211 17.72 3.46 -1.09
C PRO A 211 16.85 2.52 -0.25
N GLU A 212 15.56 2.79 -0.13
CA GLU A 212 14.61 1.95 0.60
C GLU A 212 14.02 0.84 -0.29
N TRP A 213 14.78 0.33 -1.24
CA TRP A 213 14.42 -0.80 -2.08
C TRP A 213 15.66 -1.63 -2.39
N PHE A 214 15.53 -2.95 -2.31
CA PHE A 214 16.59 -3.89 -2.65
C PHE A 214 16.02 -5.06 -3.45
N GLY A 215 16.51 -5.26 -4.67
CA GLY A 215 16.14 -6.40 -5.51
C GLY A 215 17.04 -7.60 -5.24
N PHE A 216 16.45 -8.77 -5.10
CA PHE A 216 17.17 -10.03 -4.92
C PHE A 216 17.54 -10.63 -6.28
N THR A 217 18.79 -11.06 -6.41
CA THR A 217 19.26 -11.84 -7.55
C THR A 217 18.86 -13.31 -7.41
N ASP A 218 18.97 -14.09 -8.49
CA ASP A 218 18.71 -15.54 -8.45
C ASP A 218 19.61 -16.24 -7.41
N ALA A 219 20.86 -15.79 -7.28
CA ALA A 219 21.79 -16.30 -6.27
C ALA A 219 21.29 -15.99 -4.84
N GLY A 220 20.80 -14.78 -4.63
CA GLY A 220 20.23 -14.37 -3.34
C GLY A 220 18.97 -15.15 -2.99
N MET A 221 18.09 -15.37 -3.98
CA MET A 221 16.89 -16.20 -3.78
C MET A 221 17.24 -17.64 -3.39
N LYS A 222 18.19 -18.23 -4.11
CA LYS A 222 18.67 -19.59 -3.85
C LYS A 222 19.28 -19.70 -2.44
N TRP A 223 20.06 -18.71 -2.01
CA TRP A 223 20.64 -18.69 -0.68
C TRP A 223 19.53 -18.68 0.42
N LEU A 224 18.48 -17.88 0.24
CA LEU A 224 17.34 -17.87 1.17
C LEU A 224 16.64 -19.25 1.25
N GLU A 225 16.47 -19.91 0.10
CA GLU A 225 15.90 -21.26 0.03
C GLU A 225 16.79 -22.31 0.73
N GLU A 226 18.12 -22.25 0.53
CA GLU A 226 19.11 -23.11 1.18
C GLU A 226 19.15 -22.89 2.71
N LYS A 227 18.78 -21.70 3.18
CA LYS A 227 18.57 -21.40 4.62
C LYS A 227 17.22 -21.86 5.15
N GLY A 228 16.36 -22.45 4.33
CA GLY A 228 15.08 -23.00 4.73
C GLY A 228 13.87 -22.07 4.53
N CYS A 229 14.07 -20.88 3.97
CA CYS A 229 12.96 -20.00 3.59
C CYS A 229 12.13 -20.60 2.45
N GLN A 230 10.85 -20.28 2.41
CA GLN A 230 9.92 -20.80 1.41
C GLN A 230 9.14 -19.67 0.75
N TRP A 231 9.04 -19.71 -0.59
CA TRP A 231 8.21 -18.79 -1.33
C TRP A 231 6.76 -19.26 -1.32
N GLU A 232 5.87 -18.46 -0.80
CA GLU A 232 4.47 -18.79 -0.62
C GLU A 232 3.56 -17.76 -1.28
N LYS A 233 2.53 -18.25 -2.00
CA LYS A 233 1.43 -17.43 -2.49
C LYS A 233 0.47 -17.15 -1.32
N VAL A 234 0.26 -15.89 -1.03
CA VAL A 234 -0.68 -15.47 0.01
C VAL A 234 -2.09 -15.42 -0.57
N CYS A 235 -2.97 -16.32 -0.13
CA CYS A 235 -4.38 -16.33 -0.50
C CYS A 235 -5.21 -15.50 0.47
N ALA A 236 -6.25 -14.83 -0.02
CA ALA A 236 -7.08 -13.94 0.78
C ALA A 236 -8.53 -13.87 0.30
N GLU A 237 -9.44 -13.62 1.22
CA GLU A 237 -10.83 -13.31 0.95
C GLU A 237 -11.07 -11.78 0.92
N PRO A 238 -12.17 -11.31 0.32
CA PRO A 238 -12.53 -9.91 0.39
C PRO A 238 -12.68 -9.41 1.83
N GLY A 239 -11.99 -8.31 2.15
CA GLY A 239 -11.94 -7.74 3.48
C GLY A 239 -10.78 -8.20 4.35
N ASP A 240 -9.98 -9.17 3.91
CA ASP A 240 -8.76 -9.56 4.60
C ASP A 240 -7.68 -8.48 4.45
N LEU A 241 -6.98 -8.18 5.54
CA LEU A 241 -5.79 -7.35 5.54
C LEU A 241 -4.55 -8.25 5.58
N LEU A 242 -3.71 -8.14 4.58
CA LEU A 242 -2.41 -8.79 4.52
C LEU A 242 -1.35 -7.79 4.98
N VAL A 243 -0.49 -8.21 5.91
CA VAL A 243 0.60 -7.37 6.41
C VAL A 243 1.92 -8.13 6.34
N TRP A 244 3.03 -7.40 6.15
CA TRP A 244 4.38 -7.96 6.16
C TRP A 244 5.42 -6.96 6.64
N ASP A 245 6.46 -7.49 7.26
CA ASP A 245 7.65 -6.73 7.64
C ASP A 245 8.38 -6.24 6.37
N SER A 246 8.80 -4.99 6.32
CA SER A 246 9.48 -4.39 5.15
C SER A 246 10.79 -5.10 4.76
N ARG A 247 11.34 -5.96 5.65
CA ARG A 247 12.49 -6.83 5.37
C ARG A 247 12.11 -8.13 4.65
N THR A 248 10.83 -8.50 4.66
CA THR A 248 10.37 -9.76 4.04
C THR A 248 10.53 -9.66 2.52
N PRO A 249 11.32 -10.54 1.89
CA PRO A 249 11.41 -10.56 0.44
C PRO A 249 10.05 -10.94 -0.16
N HIS A 250 9.58 -10.15 -1.10
CA HIS A 250 8.25 -10.32 -1.68
C HIS A 250 8.17 -9.81 -3.12
N TYR A 251 7.11 -10.17 -3.81
CA TYR A 251 6.72 -9.65 -5.11
C TYR A 251 5.26 -9.98 -5.39
N ASN A 252 4.70 -9.48 -6.49
CA ASN A 252 3.39 -9.93 -6.96
C ASN A 252 3.48 -10.55 -8.36
N LEU A 253 2.55 -11.45 -8.67
CA LEU A 253 2.36 -12.01 -9.99
C LEU A 253 0.96 -11.70 -10.52
N SER A 254 0.84 -11.73 -11.85
CA SER A 254 -0.45 -11.67 -12.53
C SER A 254 -1.21 -12.98 -12.38
N SER A 255 -2.53 -12.92 -12.47
CA SER A 255 -3.40 -14.08 -12.37
C SER A 255 -3.17 -15.06 -13.55
N LYS A 256 -3.16 -16.34 -13.26
CA LYS A 256 -3.21 -17.44 -14.24
C LYS A 256 -4.65 -17.84 -14.59
N THR A 257 -5.61 -17.36 -13.80
CA THR A 257 -7.05 -17.59 -14.00
C THR A 257 -7.69 -16.38 -14.70
N GLN A 258 -9.02 -16.33 -14.73
CA GLN A 258 -9.78 -15.16 -15.18
C GLN A 258 -10.13 -14.21 -14.03
N GLN A 259 -9.70 -14.52 -12.81
CA GLN A 259 -10.01 -13.72 -11.62
C GLN A 259 -9.16 -12.45 -11.59
N PRO A 260 -9.76 -11.24 -11.59
CA PRO A 260 -9.03 -10.01 -11.35
C PRO A 260 -8.62 -9.91 -9.89
N ARG A 261 -7.59 -9.12 -9.62
CA ARG A 261 -7.14 -8.79 -8.27
C ARG A 261 -7.33 -7.31 -8.00
N PHE A 262 -8.11 -6.98 -6.98
CA PHE A 262 -8.25 -5.61 -6.49
C PHE A 262 -7.78 -5.55 -5.05
N CYS A 263 -6.91 -4.60 -4.75
CA CYS A 263 -6.52 -4.30 -3.37
C CYS A 263 -6.11 -2.83 -3.22
N VAL A 264 -6.17 -2.35 -1.98
CA VAL A 264 -5.71 -1.02 -1.59
C VAL A 264 -4.48 -1.20 -0.72
N TYR A 265 -3.33 -0.71 -1.20
CA TYR A 265 -2.12 -0.67 -0.37
C TYR A 265 -2.29 0.35 0.73
N THR A 266 -1.91 -0.06 1.94
CA THR A 266 -2.03 0.77 3.12
C THR A 266 -0.93 0.46 4.12
N CYS A 267 -0.18 1.49 4.48
CA CYS A 267 0.84 1.41 5.51
C CYS A 267 0.62 2.54 6.48
N PHE A 268 0.86 2.26 7.75
CA PHE A 268 0.77 3.26 8.80
C PHE A 268 2.09 3.33 9.53
N MET A 269 2.36 4.48 10.10
CA MET A 269 3.50 4.67 11.00
C MET A 269 3.11 5.65 12.11
N PRO A 270 3.77 5.59 13.27
CA PRO A 270 3.60 6.61 14.30
C PRO A 270 3.91 8.00 13.77
N VAL A 271 3.07 8.97 14.08
CA VAL A 271 3.32 10.37 13.70
C VAL A 271 4.64 10.89 14.28
N ALA A 272 5.08 10.33 15.41
CA ALA A 272 6.35 10.64 16.06
C ALA A 272 7.58 10.34 15.19
N ASP A 273 7.44 9.45 14.20
CA ASP A 273 8.51 9.09 13.25
C ASP A 273 8.58 10.03 12.03
N ALA A 274 7.68 11.03 11.97
CA ALA A 274 7.67 12.04 10.92
C ALA A 274 8.25 13.38 11.43
N SER A 275 9.12 13.98 10.63
CA SER A 275 9.53 15.37 10.87
C SER A 275 8.39 16.32 10.51
N GLN A 276 8.46 17.57 11.01
CA GLN A 276 7.50 18.61 10.62
C GLN A 276 7.53 18.88 9.11
N ASP A 277 8.71 18.84 8.50
CA ASP A 277 8.87 18.96 7.05
C ASP A 277 8.21 17.83 6.28
N ASP A 278 8.24 16.60 6.81
CA ASP A 278 7.55 15.46 6.20
C ASP A 278 6.03 15.64 6.30
N LEU A 279 5.52 16.10 7.44
CA LEU A 279 4.09 16.36 7.61
C LEU A 279 3.60 17.47 6.67
N VAL A 280 4.40 18.55 6.49
CA VAL A 280 4.09 19.62 5.53
C VAL A 280 4.04 19.08 4.10
N ARG A 281 5.06 18.30 3.69
CA ARG A 281 5.06 17.65 2.35
C ARG A 281 3.89 16.70 2.18
N LYS A 282 3.52 15.96 3.23
CA LYS A 282 2.38 15.07 3.22
C LYS A 282 1.05 15.83 3.07
N ARG A 283 0.89 16.95 3.77
CA ARG A 283 -0.24 17.87 3.58
C ARG A 283 -0.33 18.32 2.12
N ASP A 284 0.79 18.78 1.56
CA ASP A 284 0.84 19.27 0.19
C ASP A 284 0.45 18.15 -0.82
N ALA A 285 0.87 16.89 -0.56
CA ALA A 285 0.44 15.73 -1.35
C ALA A 285 -1.08 15.49 -1.22
N PHE A 286 -1.63 15.57 -0.01
CA PHE A 286 -3.07 15.44 0.24
C PHE A 286 -3.88 16.53 -0.47
N GLU A 287 -3.46 17.80 -0.35
CA GLU A 287 -4.15 18.95 -0.95
C GLU A 287 -4.14 18.93 -2.47
N ARG A 288 -3.10 18.35 -3.06
CA ARG A 288 -2.95 18.17 -4.51
C ARG A 288 -3.48 16.84 -5.02
N TRP A 289 -4.05 16.01 -4.16
CA TRP A 289 -4.55 14.68 -4.49
C TRP A 289 -3.48 13.75 -5.08
N VAL A 290 -2.24 13.86 -4.61
CA VAL A 290 -1.09 13.10 -5.10
C VAL A 290 -0.85 11.90 -4.19
N GLY A 291 -0.57 10.75 -4.80
CA GLY A 291 -0.19 9.54 -4.07
C GLY A 291 1.18 9.64 -3.41
N THR A 292 1.45 8.74 -2.48
CA THR A 292 2.77 8.52 -1.87
C THR A 292 3.25 7.11 -2.19
N THR A 293 4.46 6.76 -1.77
CA THR A 293 4.87 5.36 -1.66
C THR A 293 4.24 4.73 -0.40
N HIS A 294 4.60 3.50 -0.09
CA HIS A 294 4.20 2.85 1.16
C HIS A 294 4.71 3.55 2.43
N TRP A 295 5.70 4.43 2.34
CA TRP A 295 6.21 5.19 3.49
C TRP A 295 5.28 6.35 3.84
N PRO A 296 4.56 6.33 4.98
CA PRO A 296 3.62 7.39 5.34
C PRO A 296 4.28 8.71 5.70
N ASN A 297 5.53 8.65 6.18
CA ASN A 297 6.29 9.77 6.72
C ASN A 297 7.33 10.35 5.75
N ALA A 298 7.49 9.75 4.56
CA ALA A 298 8.52 10.16 3.59
C ALA A 298 8.15 9.74 2.17
N ARG A 299 8.98 10.12 1.18
CA ARG A 299 8.93 9.65 -0.20
C ARG A 299 7.58 9.86 -0.89
N HIS A 300 7.18 11.10 -0.96
CA HIS A 300 5.97 11.49 -1.68
C HIS A 300 6.21 11.46 -3.18
N THR A 301 5.26 10.93 -3.95
CA THR A 301 5.31 11.00 -5.41
C THR A 301 5.04 12.45 -5.86
N GLY A 302 5.63 12.84 -6.98
CA GLY A 302 5.55 14.24 -7.43
C GLY A 302 4.30 14.59 -8.21
N SER A 303 3.55 13.59 -8.74
CA SER A 303 2.50 13.81 -9.73
C SER A 303 1.42 12.74 -9.66
N ASN A 304 0.17 13.13 -9.95
CA ASN A 304 -0.95 12.22 -10.20
C ASN A 304 -1.31 12.12 -11.69
N VAL A 305 -0.44 12.61 -12.59
CA VAL A 305 -0.65 12.60 -14.04
C VAL A 305 -0.28 11.23 -14.60
N GLY A 306 -1.25 10.52 -15.13
CA GLY A 306 -1.03 9.30 -15.91
C GLY A 306 -0.45 9.64 -17.29
N LYS A 307 0.47 8.80 -17.77
CA LYS A 307 1.07 8.93 -19.09
C LYS A 307 0.83 7.67 -19.92
N ARG A 308 0.58 7.87 -21.23
CA ARG A 308 0.50 6.79 -22.21
C ARG A 308 1.47 7.09 -23.34
N ASP A 309 2.28 6.11 -23.68
CA ASP A 309 3.26 6.23 -24.78
C ASP A 309 4.14 7.50 -24.66
N GLY A 310 4.41 7.95 -23.43
CA GLY A 310 5.24 9.12 -23.11
C GLY A 310 4.47 10.46 -23.00
N GLU A 311 3.23 10.52 -23.49
CA GLU A 311 2.37 11.71 -23.44
C GLU A 311 1.40 11.65 -22.26
N ASP A 312 0.91 12.81 -21.83
CA ASP A 312 -0.12 12.88 -20.79
C ASP A 312 -1.41 12.20 -21.25
N ASP A 313 -1.96 11.33 -20.41
CA ASP A 313 -3.22 10.64 -20.74
C ASP A 313 -4.34 11.68 -20.91
N PRO A 314 -5.06 11.71 -22.05
CA PRO A 314 -6.17 12.62 -22.25
C PRO A 314 -7.34 12.42 -21.29
N HIS A 315 -7.35 11.30 -20.57
CA HIS A 315 -8.34 10.98 -19.54
C HIS A 315 -7.85 11.24 -18.11
N ASN A 316 -6.77 12.01 -17.94
CA ASN A 316 -6.28 12.40 -16.64
C ASN A 316 -7.37 13.04 -15.77
N ARG A 317 -7.32 12.71 -14.48
CA ARG A 317 -8.15 13.30 -13.43
C ARG A 317 -7.21 13.91 -12.39
N PHE A 318 -7.42 15.17 -12.10
CA PHE A 318 -6.58 15.93 -11.18
C PHE A 318 -7.19 16.03 -9.77
N GLU A 319 -8.44 15.60 -9.64
CA GLU A 319 -9.18 15.49 -8.39
C GLU A 319 -9.94 14.16 -8.36
N PRO A 320 -10.23 13.62 -7.16
CA PRO A 320 -11.11 12.46 -7.03
C PRO A 320 -12.48 12.71 -7.65
N VAL A 321 -13.04 11.70 -8.29
CA VAL A 321 -14.42 11.73 -8.78
C VAL A 321 -15.38 11.82 -7.61
N ASN A 322 -15.11 11.01 -6.58
CA ASN A 322 -15.81 11.06 -5.31
C ASN A 322 -14.81 11.50 -4.24
N LYS A 323 -14.90 12.77 -3.82
CA LYS A 323 -14.02 13.31 -2.79
C LYS A 323 -14.29 12.63 -1.44
N PRO A 324 -13.25 12.27 -0.67
CA PRO A 324 -13.43 11.61 0.60
C PRO A 324 -14.10 12.52 1.62
N SER A 325 -15.02 11.93 2.39
CA SER A 325 -15.56 12.54 3.59
C SER A 325 -14.82 11.95 4.80
N LEU A 326 -13.93 12.74 5.42
CA LEU A 326 -13.11 12.27 6.53
C LEU A 326 -13.74 12.69 7.86
N ASP A 327 -13.99 11.71 8.71
CA ASP A 327 -14.28 11.97 10.13
C ASP A 327 -12.98 12.42 10.87
N GLU A 328 -13.10 12.70 12.15
CA GLU A 328 -11.97 13.17 12.96
C GLU A 328 -10.81 12.14 12.97
N ARG A 329 -11.12 10.83 13.10
CA ARG A 329 -10.12 9.76 13.12
C ARG A 329 -9.39 9.67 11.77
N ALA A 330 -10.15 9.61 10.69
CA ALA A 330 -9.60 9.56 9.33
C ALA A 330 -8.79 10.81 9.00
N PHE A 331 -9.23 11.99 9.47
CA PHE A 331 -8.49 13.24 9.24
C PHE A 331 -7.14 13.26 9.97
N LYS A 332 -7.03 12.68 11.18
CA LYS A 332 -5.75 12.53 11.88
C LYS A 332 -4.74 11.72 11.07
N LEU A 333 -5.19 10.70 10.33
CA LEU A 333 -4.33 9.86 9.50
C LEU A 333 -3.65 10.62 8.36
N THR A 334 -4.15 11.79 7.96
CA THR A 334 -3.47 12.67 6.98
C THR A 334 -2.17 13.26 7.52
N GLY A 335 -2.01 13.34 8.84
CA GLY A 335 -0.90 14.03 9.50
C GLY A 335 -1.09 15.55 9.63
N ILE A 336 -2.09 16.12 8.96
CA ILE A 336 -2.31 17.59 8.94
C ILE A 336 -2.52 18.17 10.34
N PRO A 337 -3.33 17.56 11.24
CA PRO A 337 -3.54 18.09 12.59
C PRO A 337 -2.28 18.18 13.45
N TYR A 338 -1.20 17.47 13.09
CA TYR A 338 0.06 17.45 13.83
C TYR A 338 1.09 18.47 13.33
N ILE A 339 0.78 19.25 12.30
CA ILE A 339 1.64 20.30 11.79
C ILE A 339 1.62 21.47 12.78
N LYS A 340 2.81 21.86 13.23
CA LYS A 340 2.96 23.04 14.11
C LYS A 340 2.64 24.31 13.33
N ALA A 341 1.94 25.23 13.99
CA ALA A 341 1.61 26.56 13.45
C ALA A 341 2.88 27.42 13.25
#